data_090f006980bbcbe994176d53890e8945
#
_entry.id   090f006980bbcbe994176d53890e8945
#
_cell.length_a   1.000
_cell.length_b   1.000
_cell.length_c   1.000
_cell.angle_alpha   90.00
_cell.angle_beta   90.00
_cell.angle_gamma   90.00
#
_symmetry.space_group_name_H-M   'P 1'
#
loop_
_entity.id
_entity.type
_entity.pdbx_description
1 polymer ?
#
loop_
_entity_poly.entity_id
_entity_poly.type
_entity_poly.pdbx_seq_one_letter_code
_entity_poly.pdbx_strand_id
1 'polypeptide(L)'
;MAAAGAASLLPVGSAGPLLQSCRGPQDASGWDFDEVIDRSGTWSIKYGRAGESRFAMWIADMDFRTDPAVRKALQERLFRDVMGYTSTPEDFYESIRSWKSKQHHWDIPREWIGYAPGVITAINQAYLTFTCPGDKIIVQPPVYDHFRLYAERLGREVVDNPMIFEDGRYRMDFDGLERLMDDKVKALVLCNPHNPCGILWDRDTLARLAEICDSHGVIVISDEIHADLALYGKTHIPFCSASDTAAKVGLIFSGPTKSFNLAGLAGTAFCVIPDKDKRERYLGTLSAAKLNEPSIPTIVGTIAAYTSDTGWLPSLKKYIEGNIDRVLDFFRDKDLGITPIRPEASFLIWLDCRAMGLPQDRLMEFFREKAGVYLSDGASYGAGGEGFVRLNIGCPRSVLDAALESIKNAL
;
A
#
# COMPACT_ATOMS: atom_id res chain seq x y z
N MET A 1 45.81 16.22 -14.47
CA MET A 1 45.02 17.45 -14.65
C MET A 1 43.76 17.07 -15.40
N ALA A 2 42.64 16.92 -14.73
CA ALA A 2 41.33 16.78 -15.34
C ALA A 2 40.36 17.59 -14.52
N ALA A 3 39.70 18.56 -15.15
CA ALA A 3 38.86 19.57 -14.57
C ALA A 3 37.54 18.97 -14.12
N ALA A 4 37.17 19.21 -12.88
CA ALA A 4 35.85 18.94 -12.35
C ALA A 4 34.86 19.99 -12.86
N GLY A 5 33.89 19.58 -13.69
CA GLY A 5 32.76 20.42 -14.08
C GLY A 5 31.77 20.55 -12.94
N ALA A 6 31.60 21.76 -12.42
CA ALA A 6 30.55 22.10 -11.49
C ALA A 6 29.20 22.13 -12.22
N ALA A 7 28.30 21.24 -11.88
CA ALA A 7 26.89 21.32 -12.30
C ALA A 7 26.22 22.47 -11.56
N SER A 8 25.85 23.53 -12.29
CA SER A 8 25.05 24.63 -11.77
C SER A 8 23.63 24.15 -11.46
N LEU A 9 23.24 24.24 -10.20
CA LEU A 9 21.86 24.12 -9.76
C LEU A 9 21.07 25.33 -10.31
N LEU A 10 20.15 25.07 -11.23
CA LEU A 10 19.16 26.04 -11.65
C LEU A 10 18.17 26.31 -10.50
N PRO A 11 17.73 27.53 -10.30
CA PRO A 11 16.76 27.84 -9.24
C PRO A 11 15.41 27.22 -9.59
N VAL A 12 14.86 26.46 -8.65
CA VAL A 12 13.48 25.96 -8.67
C VAL A 12 12.56 27.17 -8.71
N GLY A 13 11.75 27.29 -9.76
CA GLY A 13 10.78 28.37 -9.92
C GLY A 13 9.86 28.44 -8.70
N SER A 14 9.72 29.62 -8.15
CA SER A 14 8.83 29.95 -7.05
C SER A 14 7.39 29.59 -7.44
N ALA A 15 6.78 28.64 -6.73
CA ALA A 15 5.33 28.46 -6.75
C ALA A 15 4.67 29.77 -6.35
N GLY A 16 3.85 30.33 -7.25
CA GLY A 16 3.14 31.58 -7.01
C GLY A 16 2.24 31.50 -5.77
N PRO A 17 1.89 32.65 -5.17
CA PRO A 17 1.09 32.71 -3.94
C PRO A 17 -0.39 32.45 -4.25
N LEU A 18 -0.81 31.19 -4.24
CA LEU A 18 -2.19 30.82 -4.54
C LEU A 18 -2.78 29.79 -3.58
N LEU A 19 -2.37 29.77 -2.32
CA LEU A 19 -3.15 29.06 -1.28
C LEU A 19 -2.84 29.71 0.08
N GLN A 20 -3.44 30.86 0.35
CA GLN A 20 -3.63 31.30 1.73
C GLN A 20 -4.59 30.32 2.39
N SER A 21 -4.15 29.71 3.50
CA SER A 21 -4.90 28.76 4.29
C SER A 21 -6.21 29.39 4.80
N CYS A 22 -7.31 29.10 4.14
CA CYS A 22 -8.60 29.16 4.81
C CYS A 22 -8.64 27.94 5.75
N ARG A 23 -8.53 28.16 7.07
CA ARG A 23 -8.85 27.11 8.04
C ARG A 23 -10.29 26.70 7.81
N GLY A 24 -10.49 25.51 7.24
CA GLY A 24 -11.79 24.85 7.19
C GLY A 24 -12.26 24.53 8.61
N PRO A 25 -13.54 24.22 8.82
CA PRO A 25 -14.03 23.82 10.13
C PRO A 25 -13.25 22.58 10.57
N GLN A 26 -12.57 22.67 11.72
CA GLN A 26 -11.99 21.52 12.41
C GLN A 26 -13.10 20.48 12.57
N ASP A 27 -12.85 19.24 12.20
CA ASP A 27 -13.78 18.18 12.52
C ASP A 27 -13.87 18.03 14.05
N ALA A 28 -14.92 17.35 14.53
CA ALA A 28 -15.16 17.17 15.96
C ALA A 28 -14.03 16.43 16.70
N SER A 29 -13.03 15.90 15.97
CA SER A 29 -11.88 15.17 16.51
C SER A 29 -10.66 16.08 16.81
N GLY A 30 -10.65 17.33 16.32
CA GLY A 30 -9.56 18.28 16.51
C GLY A 30 -8.37 18.10 15.56
N TRP A 31 -8.45 17.18 14.56
CA TRP A 31 -7.41 17.00 13.55
C TRP A 31 -7.62 17.92 12.35
N ASP A 32 -6.56 18.57 11.87
CA ASP A 32 -6.59 19.37 10.66
C ASP A 32 -5.99 18.60 9.49
N PHE A 33 -6.86 17.87 8.76
CA PHE A 33 -6.49 17.19 7.52
C PHE A 33 -6.61 18.11 6.28
N ASP A 34 -7.12 19.33 6.44
CA ASP A 34 -7.22 20.32 5.37
C ASP A 34 -5.96 21.21 5.26
N GLU A 35 -4.99 21.03 6.17
CA GLU A 35 -3.71 21.72 6.11
C GLU A 35 -2.94 21.30 4.85
N VAL A 36 -2.63 22.27 3.97
CA VAL A 36 -1.73 22.04 2.83
C VAL A 36 -0.29 22.15 3.29
N ILE A 37 0.42 21.03 3.31
CA ILE A 37 1.80 20.95 3.78
C ILE A 37 2.75 21.11 2.59
N ASP A 38 3.66 22.09 2.66
CA ASP A 38 4.75 22.22 1.71
C ASP A 38 5.73 21.03 1.87
N ARG A 39 5.87 20.25 0.82
CA ARG A 39 6.79 19.09 0.75
C ARG A 39 8.10 19.42 0.03
N SER A 40 8.35 20.69 -0.34
CA SER A 40 9.60 21.13 -0.96
C SER A 40 10.79 20.88 -0.01
N GLY A 41 11.95 20.54 -0.55
CA GLY A 41 13.15 20.27 0.23
C GLY A 41 13.11 18.99 1.10
N THR A 42 12.06 18.17 1.00
CA THR A 42 11.91 16.94 1.80
C THR A 42 12.36 15.67 1.07
N TRP A 43 12.94 15.79 -0.11
CA TRP A 43 13.31 14.68 -1.01
C TRP A 43 12.15 13.74 -1.34
N SER A 44 10.92 14.26 -1.34
CA SER A 44 9.73 13.48 -1.62
C SER A 44 9.75 12.92 -3.04
N ILE A 45 9.70 11.60 -3.17
CA ILE A 45 9.60 10.91 -4.47
C ILE A 45 8.28 11.29 -5.17
N LYS A 46 7.20 11.47 -4.40
CA LYS A 46 5.88 11.83 -4.90
C LYS A 46 5.94 13.10 -5.75
N TYR A 47 6.54 14.14 -5.22
CA TYR A 47 6.65 15.44 -5.90
C TYR A 47 7.83 15.52 -6.86
N GLY A 48 8.96 14.90 -6.53
CA GLY A 48 10.15 14.91 -7.39
C GLY A 48 9.92 14.26 -8.76
N ARG A 49 9.13 13.17 -8.82
CA ARG A 49 8.79 12.51 -10.09
C ARG A 49 7.60 13.13 -10.83
N ALA A 50 6.71 13.80 -10.13
CA ALA A 50 5.59 14.50 -10.77
C ALA A 50 6.09 15.66 -11.67
N GLY A 51 7.30 16.17 -11.43
CA GLY A 51 7.93 17.19 -12.26
C GLY A 51 7.11 18.49 -12.29
N GLU A 52 6.71 18.92 -13.49
CA GLU A 52 5.91 20.12 -13.71
C GLU A 52 4.39 19.89 -13.51
N SER A 53 3.95 18.65 -13.24
CA SER A 53 2.54 18.40 -12.96
C SER A 53 2.09 19.15 -11.71
N ARG A 54 0.95 19.82 -11.82
CA ARG A 54 0.40 20.66 -10.74
C ARG A 54 -0.03 19.83 -9.53
N PHE A 55 -0.49 18.60 -9.75
CA PHE A 55 -0.99 17.71 -8.70
C PHE A 55 -0.29 16.35 -8.78
N ALA A 56 0.39 15.95 -7.71
CA ALA A 56 1.05 14.66 -7.57
C ALA A 56 0.13 13.68 -6.83
N MET A 57 -0.61 12.84 -7.56
CA MET A 57 -1.64 11.94 -7.00
C MET A 57 -1.42 10.47 -7.42
N TRP A 58 -0.18 10.00 -7.42
CA TRP A 58 0.22 8.70 -7.96
C TRP A 58 0.71 7.70 -6.90
N ILE A 59 1.80 8.00 -6.19
CA ILE A 59 2.41 7.09 -5.21
C ILE A 59 1.57 7.03 -3.92
N ALA A 60 1.51 5.84 -3.31
CA ALA A 60 0.71 5.59 -2.12
C ALA A 60 1.41 6.08 -0.83
N ASP A 61 1.61 7.39 -0.71
CA ASP A 61 1.82 8.12 0.53
C ASP A 61 0.80 9.26 0.65
N MET A 62 0.52 9.72 1.87
CA MET A 62 -0.47 10.76 2.12
C MET A 62 0.20 12.10 2.38
N ASP A 63 -0.52 13.20 2.12
CA ASP A 63 -0.04 14.56 2.37
C ASP A 63 -0.56 15.12 3.72
N PHE A 64 -0.79 14.23 4.68
CA PHE A 64 -1.20 14.56 6.04
C PHE A 64 -0.03 14.45 7.01
N ARG A 65 -0.08 15.22 8.09
CA ARG A 65 0.83 15.01 9.22
C ARG A 65 0.63 13.63 9.81
N THR A 66 1.74 12.96 10.07
CA THR A 66 1.73 11.70 10.85
C THR A 66 1.16 11.93 12.25
N ASP A 67 0.54 10.91 12.83
CA ASP A 67 0.05 10.90 14.21
C ASP A 67 1.06 11.55 15.18
N PRO A 68 0.65 12.55 15.98
CA PRO A 68 1.54 13.26 16.89
C PRO A 68 2.17 12.35 17.95
N ALA A 69 1.51 11.26 18.37
CA ALA A 69 2.11 10.29 19.28
C ALA A 69 3.35 9.63 18.66
N VAL A 70 3.27 9.25 17.38
CA VAL A 70 4.42 8.70 16.63
C VAL A 70 5.54 9.74 16.50
N ARG A 71 5.18 10.96 16.10
CA ARG A 71 6.17 12.05 15.96
C ARG A 71 6.88 12.34 17.28
N LYS A 72 6.13 12.44 18.38
CA LYS A 72 6.65 12.68 19.72
C LYS A 72 7.59 11.57 20.16
N ALA A 73 7.20 10.30 20.05
CA ALA A 73 8.02 9.17 20.42
C ALA A 73 9.34 9.11 19.63
N LEU A 74 9.28 9.33 18.30
CA LEU A 74 10.49 9.42 17.48
C LEU A 74 11.41 10.57 17.92
N GLN A 75 10.84 11.75 18.16
CA GLN A 75 11.60 12.91 18.61
C GLN A 75 12.28 12.64 19.95
N GLU A 76 11.55 12.15 20.94
CA GLU A 76 12.10 11.83 22.27
C GLU A 76 13.22 10.81 22.21
N ARG A 77 13.11 9.79 21.35
CA ARG A 77 14.14 8.74 21.25
C ARG A 77 15.34 9.19 20.44
N LEU A 78 15.16 9.94 19.34
CA LEU A 78 16.23 10.39 18.46
C LEU A 78 17.05 11.55 19.03
N PHE A 79 16.51 12.29 20.00
CA PHE A 79 17.26 13.34 20.72
C PHE A 79 18.09 12.80 21.91
N ARG A 80 18.17 11.48 22.13
CA ARG A 80 19.11 10.90 23.10
C ARG A 80 20.52 10.86 22.51
N ASP A 81 21.51 11.16 23.34
CA ASP A 81 22.90 11.41 22.91
C ASP A 81 23.59 10.18 22.30
N VAL A 82 23.17 8.96 22.67
CA VAL A 82 23.83 7.72 22.23
C VAL A 82 22.94 6.92 21.31
N MET A 83 23.41 6.68 20.06
CA MET A 83 22.79 5.86 19.02
C MET A 83 23.55 4.50 18.90
N GLY A 84 23.63 3.76 20.00
CA GLY A 84 24.28 2.46 20.03
C GLY A 84 23.47 1.33 19.43
N TYR A 85 24.06 0.13 19.37
CA TYR A 85 23.34 -1.08 18.99
C TYR A 85 22.12 -1.29 19.87
N THR A 86 20.99 -1.64 19.24
CA THR A 86 19.70 -1.75 19.93
C THR A 86 19.08 -3.11 19.63
N SER A 87 18.63 -3.81 20.67
CA SER A 87 17.82 -5.01 20.52
C SER A 87 16.35 -4.66 20.33
N THR A 88 15.61 -5.52 19.64
CA THR A 88 14.14 -5.38 19.51
C THR A 88 13.50 -5.70 20.87
N PRO A 89 12.83 -4.73 21.52
CA PRO A 89 12.18 -4.95 22.81
C PRO A 89 10.92 -5.80 22.65
N GLU A 90 10.47 -6.45 23.72
CA GLU A 90 9.23 -7.23 23.72
C GLU A 90 7.99 -6.35 23.41
N ASP A 91 8.02 -5.09 23.80
CA ASP A 91 6.97 -4.10 23.53
C ASP A 91 6.67 -3.96 22.01
N PHE A 92 7.69 -4.18 21.16
CA PHE A 92 7.49 -4.18 19.70
C PHE A 92 6.49 -5.27 19.28
N TYR A 93 6.66 -6.47 19.79
CA TYR A 93 5.83 -7.61 19.46
C TYR A 93 4.47 -7.55 20.14
N GLU A 94 4.43 -7.09 21.38
CA GLU A 94 3.20 -6.93 22.14
C GLU A 94 2.30 -5.84 21.54
N SER A 95 2.87 -4.75 21.03
CA SER A 95 2.11 -3.73 20.32
C SER A 95 1.43 -4.30 19.06
N ILE A 96 2.12 -5.18 18.32
CA ILE A 96 1.56 -5.85 17.13
C ILE A 96 0.44 -6.83 17.54
N ARG A 97 0.64 -7.64 18.59
CA ARG A 97 -0.38 -8.56 19.11
C ARG A 97 -1.65 -7.84 19.50
N SER A 98 -1.50 -6.85 20.37
CA SER A 98 -2.61 -6.03 20.87
C SER A 98 -3.33 -5.33 19.73
N TRP A 99 -2.60 -4.84 18.73
CA TRP A 99 -3.17 -4.22 17.55
C TRP A 99 -3.99 -5.20 16.71
N LYS A 100 -3.45 -6.39 16.42
CA LYS A 100 -4.18 -7.44 15.66
C LYS A 100 -5.44 -7.90 16.38
N SER A 101 -5.37 -8.11 17.70
CA SER A 101 -6.55 -8.43 18.51
C SER A 101 -7.60 -7.33 18.44
N LYS A 102 -7.21 -6.06 18.68
CA LYS A 102 -8.12 -4.91 18.73
C LYS A 102 -8.73 -4.55 17.36
N GLN A 103 -7.91 -4.52 16.29
CA GLN A 103 -8.35 -3.99 14.98
C GLN A 103 -8.91 -5.08 14.05
N HIS A 104 -8.41 -6.31 14.18
CA HIS A 104 -8.77 -7.39 13.26
C HIS A 104 -9.45 -8.58 13.96
N HIS A 105 -9.71 -8.47 15.27
CA HIS A 105 -10.32 -9.53 16.10
C HIS A 105 -9.59 -10.87 15.95
N TRP A 106 -8.26 -10.81 15.88
CA TRP A 106 -7.39 -11.97 15.69
C TRP A 106 -6.29 -12.01 16.74
N ASP A 107 -6.45 -12.94 17.69
CA ASP A 107 -5.45 -13.19 18.73
C ASP A 107 -4.36 -14.10 18.16
N ILE A 108 -3.13 -13.60 18.17
CA ILE A 108 -1.97 -14.33 17.63
C ILE A 108 -0.95 -14.58 18.72
N PRO A 109 -0.32 -15.79 18.76
CA PRO A 109 0.82 -16.07 19.62
C PRO A 109 2.03 -15.19 19.28
N ARG A 110 2.80 -14.82 20.30
CA ARG A 110 4.03 -14.02 20.16
C ARG A 110 5.00 -14.63 19.15
N GLU A 111 5.18 -15.93 19.19
CA GLU A 111 6.10 -16.68 18.34
C GLU A 111 5.77 -16.66 16.86
N TRP A 112 4.53 -16.32 16.47
CA TRP A 112 4.16 -16.18 15.06
C TRP A 112 4.71 -14.90 14.42
N ILE A 113 5.09 -13.93 15.25
CA ILE A 113 5.49 -12.59 14.80
C ILE A 113 7.01 -12.52 14.63
N GLY A 114 7.44 -12.08 13.44
CA GLY A 114 8.82 -11.71 13.13
C GLY A 114 8.91 -10.26 12.65
N TYR A 115 10.07 -9.64 12.85
CA TYR A 115 10.36 -8.39 12.16
C TYR A 115 10.51 -8.63 10.64
N ALA A 116 10.08 -7.67 9.84
CA ALA A 116 10.27 -7.66 8.39
C ALA A 116 10.84 -6.30 7.93
N PRO A 117 11.85 -6.29 7.03
CA PRO A 117 12.56 -5.06 6.64
C PRO A 117 11.82 -4.25 5.57
N GLY A 118 10.51 -4.08 5.74
CA GLY A 118 9.59 -3.53 4.75
C GLY A 118 8.91 -4.62 3.92
N VAL A 119 7.62 -4.41 3.58
CA VAL A 119 6.78 -5.47 2.99
C VAL A 119 7.34 -6.00 1.67
N ILE A 120 7.75 -5.15 0.74
CA ILE A 120 8.30 -5.62 -0.55
C ILE A 120 9.63 -6.37 -0.37
N THR A 121 10.51 -5.89 0.50
CA THR A 121 11.75 -6.61 0.84
C THR A 121 11.44 -7.96 1.47
N ALA A 122 10.44 -8.01 2.35
CA ALA A 122 10.01 -9.25 3.00
C ALA A 122 9.43 -10.27 2.00
N ILE A 123 8.62 -9.82 1.04
CA ILE A 123 8.12 -10.66 -0.06
C ILE A 123 9.26 -11.21 -0.91
N ASN A 124 10.26 -10.37 -1.24
CA ASN A 124 11.45 -10.83 -1.96
C ASN A 124 12.23 -11.90 -1.20
N GLN A 125 12.34 -11.76 0.13
CA GLN A 125 12.95 -12.79 0.98
C GLN A 125 12.10 -14.06 1.03
N ALA A 126 10.76 -13.96 0.97
CA ALA A 126 9.90 -15.13 0.85
C ALA A 126 10.10 -15.85 -0.50
N TYR A 127 10.23 -15.12 -1.62
CA TYR A 127 10.61 -15.73 -2.90
C TYR A 127 11.94 -16.48 -2.81
N LEU A 128 12.97 -15.87 -2.22
CA LEU A 128 14.29 -16.51 -2.06
C LEU A 128 14.24 -17.73 -1.14
N THR A 129 13.37 -17.71 -0.12
CA THR A 129 13.26 -18.79 0.88
C THR A 129 12.51 -20.00 0.34
N PHE A 130 11.42 -19.79 -0.41
CA PHE A 130 10.46 -20.84 -0.72
C PHE A 130 10.43 -21.24 -2.19
N THR A 131 11.11 -20.52 -3.07
CA THR A 131 11.14 -20.78 -4.50
C THR A 131 12.57 -20.76 -5.05
N CYS A 132 12.77 -21.37 -6.22
CA CYS A 132 14.00 -21.36 -6.97
C CYS A 132 13.83 -20.63 -8.31
N PRO A 133 14.94 -20.18 -8.97
CA PRO A 133 14.87 -19.71 -10.35
C PRO A 133 14.19 -20.73 -11.25
N GLY A 134 13.24 -20.30 -12.09
CA GLY A 134 12.42 -21.15 -12.96
C GLY A 134 11.14 -21.68 -12.32
N ASP A 135 10.94 -21.52 -11.01
CA ASP A 135 9.64 -21.75 -10.38
C ASP A 135 8.64 -20.66 -10.78
N LYS A 136 7.35 -21.02 -10.76
CA LYS A 136 6.24 -20.11 -11.07
C LYS A 136 5.65 -19.47 -9.83
N ILE A 137 5.36 -18.18 -9.96
CA ILE A 137 4.64 -17.38 -8.96
C ILE A 137 3.37 -16.84 -9.60
N ILE A 138 2.22 -17.10 -8.99
CA ILE A 138 0.94 -16.57 -9.46
C ILE A 138 0.70 -15.20 -8.84
N VAL A 139 0.25 -14.26 -9.67
CA VAL A 139 -0.29 -12.94 -9.28
C VAL A 139 -1.68 -12.75 -9.88
N GLN A 140 -2.51 -11.90 -9.28
CA GLN A 140 -3.91 -11.69 -9.67
C GLN A 140 -4.13 -10.26 -10.18
N PRO A 141 -3.71 -9.95 -11.44
CA PRO A 141 -3.86 -8.61 -12.00
C PRO A 141 -5.33 -8.23 -12.27
N PRO A 142 -5.64 -6.90 -12.33
CA PRO A 142 -4.69 -5.80 -12.11
C PRO A 142 -4.23 -5.74 -10.65
N VAL A 143 -2.93 -5.82 -10.39
CA VAL A 143 -2.37 -5.87 -9.03
C VAL A 143 -1.05 -5.10 -8.97
N TYR A 144 -0.61 -4.74 -7.79
CA TYR A 144 0.63 -3.99 -7.55
C TYR A 144 1.82 -4.61 -8.29
N ASP A 145 2.40 -3.83 -9.20
CA ASP A 145 3.40 -4.24 -10.19
C ASP A 145 4.71 -4.81 -9.60
N HIS A 146 5.07 -4.39 -8.39
CA HIS A 146 6.30 -4.82 -7.73
C HIS A 146 6.29 -6.32 -7.37
N PHE A 147 5.13 -6.97 -7.25
CA PHE A 147 5.08 -8.42 -7.04
C PHE A 147 5.67 -9.16 -8.23
N ARG A 148 5.30 -8.76 -9.44
CA ARG A 148 5.86 -9.27 -10.70
C ARG A 148 7.33 -8.88 -10.86
N LEU A 149 7.59 -7.57 -10.81
CA LEU A 149 8.90 -6.99 -11.11
C LEU A 149 10.04 -7.69 -10.34
N TYR A 150 9.83 -7.92 -9.04
CA TYR A 150 10.88 -8.51 -8.22
C TYR A 150 10.95 -10.04 -8.34
N ALA A 151 9.84 -10.73 -8.58
CA ALA A 151 9.86 -12.16 -8.87
C ALA A 151 10.66 -12.45 -10.15
N GLU A 152 10.41 -11.71 -11.23
CA GLU A 152 11.13 -11.82 -12.50
C GLU A 152 12.63 -11.47 -12.36
N ARG A 153 12.97 -10.40 -11.61
CA ARG A 153 14.37 -10.05 -11.31
C ARG A 153 15.12 -11.14 -10.56
N LEU A 154 14.42 -11.93 -9.79
CA LEU A 154 14.97 -13.08 -9.07
C LEU A 154 14.93 -14.38 -9.92
N GLY A 155 14.56 -14.29 -11.20
CA GLY A 155 14.55 -15.43 -12.13
C GLY A 155 13.34 -16.35 -12.00
N ARG A 156 12.25 -15.92 -11.34
CA ARG A 156 10.98 -16.65 -11.27
C ARG A 156 10.13 -16.32 -12.48
N GLU A 157 9.34 -17.29 -12.94
CA GLU A 157 8.32 -17.08 -13.95
C GLU A 157 7.05 -16.55 -13.27
N VAL A 158 6.51 -15.42 -13.73
CA VAL A 158 5.26 -14.88 -13.19
C VAL A 158 4.10 -15.25 -14.09
N VAL A 159 3.08 -15.88 -13.51
CA VAL A 159 1.88 -16.34 -14.20
C VAL A 159 0.68 -15.52 -13.73
N ASP A 160 -0.06 -14.98 -14.68
CA ASP A 160 -1.27 -14.21 -14.38
C ASP A 160 -2.48 -15.11 -14.19
N ASN A 161 -3.19 -14.90 -13.07
CA ASN A 161 -4.57 -15.28 -12.85
C ASN A 161 -5.42 -14.00 -12.83
N PRO A 162 -5.80 -13.44 -14.00
CA PRO A 162 -6.51 -12.17 -14.05
C PRO A 162 -7.83 -12.23 -13.29
N MET A 163 -8.12 -11.18 -12.53
CA MET A 163 -9.42 -11.05 -11.88
C MET A 163 -10.53 -10.81 -12.90
N ILE A 164 -11.73 -11.27 -12.59
CA ILE A 164 -12.93 -11.04 -13.38
C ILE A 164 -13.53 -9.70 -12.96
N PHE A 165 -13.74 -8.81 -13.93
CA PHE A 165 -14.41 -7.52 -13.73
C PHE A 165 -15.82 -7.55 -14.33
N GLU A 166 -16.82 -7.55 -13.45
CA GLU A 166 -18.24 -7.57 -13.82
C GLU A 166 -19.02 -6.60 -12.93
N ASP A 167 -19.97 -5.88 -13.49
CA ASP A 167 -20.84 -4.94 -12.79
C ASP A 167 -20.11 -3.93 -11.89
N GLY A 168 -18.93 -3.45 -12.35
CA GLY A 168 -18.12 -2.49 -11.61
C GLY A 168 -17.35 -3.09 -10.41
N ARG A 169 -17.26 -4.41 -10.30
CA ARG A 169 -16.58 -5.14 -9.22
C ARG A 169 -15.61 -6.16 -9.75
N TYR A 170 -14.57 -6.39 -8.99
CA TYR A 170 -13.61 -7.46 -9.25
C TYR A 170 -13.84 -8.64 -8.33
N ARG A 171 -13.65 -9.84 -8.86
CA ARG A 171 -13.64 -11.10 -8.11
C ARG A 171 -12.52 -12.02 -8.58
N MET A 172 -12.09 -12.95 -7.75
CA MET A 172 -11.09 -13.97 -8.11
C MET A 172 -11.66 -14.95 -9.15
N ASP A 173 -10.85 -15.30 -10.14
CA ASP A 173 -11.14 -16.42 -11.07
C ASP A 173 -10.56 -17.72 -10.51
N PHE A 174 -11.33 -18.41 -9.71
CA PHE A 174 -10.90 -19.67 -9.10
C PHE A 174 -10.75 -20.80 -10.13
N ASP A 175 -11.63 -20.86 -11.13
CA ASP A 175 -11.54 -21.87 -12.19
C ASP A 175 -10.30 -21.64 -13.06
N GLY A 176 -9.98 -20.37 -13.33
CA GLY A 176 -8.72 -19.98 -13.96
C GLY A 176 -7.51 -20.33 -13.10
N LEU A 177 -7.59 -20.09 -11.79
CA LEU A 177 -6.53 -20.42 -10.85
C LEU A 177 -6.22 -21.92 -10.84
N GLU A 178 -7.23 -22.77 -10.74
CA GLU A 178 -7.04 -24.22 -10.75
C GLU A 178 -6.38 -24.72 -12.04
N ARG A 179 -6.73 -24.14 -13.20
CA ARG A 179 -6.11 -24.49 -14.49
C ARG A 179 -4.63 -24.10 -14.61
N LEU A 180 -4.18 -23.12 -13.80
CA LEU A 180 -2.79 -22.64 -13.80
C LEU A 180 -1.88 -23.47 -12.89
N MET A 181 -2.47 -24.27 -11.99
CA MET A 181 -1.71 -25.07 -11.04
C MET A 181 -0.97 -26.20 -11.73
N ASP A 182 0.36 -26.18 -11.61
CA ASP A 182 1.25 -27.27 -12.04
C ASP A 182 2.40 -27.44 -11.03
N ASP A 183 3.26 -28.44 -11.26
CA ASP A 183 4.37 -28.78 -10.36
C ASP A 183 5.41 -27.67 -10.18
N LYS A 184 5.43 -26.65 -11.06
CA LYS A 184 6.33 -25.52 -10.98
C LYS A 184 5.77 -24.35 -10.18
N VAL A 185 4.46 -24.29 -9.98
CA VAL A 185 3.83 -23.25 -9.16
C VAL A 185 4.18 -23.49 -7.70
N LYS A 186 4.88 -22.54 -7.07
CA LYS A 186 5.33 -22.64 -5.67
C LYS A 186 4.73 -21.60 -4.75
N ALA A 187 4.32 -20.46 -5.29
CA ALA A 187 3.74 -19.37 -4.52
C ALA A 187 2.63 -18.65 -5.28
N LEU A 188 1.65 -18.13 -4.53
CA LEU A 188 0.69 -17.13 -4.97
C LEU A 188 0.88 -15.88 -4.12
N VAL A 189 0.93 -14.70 -4.74
CA VAL A 189 0.95 -13.42 -4.01
C VAL A 189 -0.46 -12.85 -3.95
N LEU A 190 -0.98 -12.78 -2.74
CA LEU A 190 -2.28 -12.19 -2.43
C LEU A 190 -2.11 -10.74 -2.00
N CYS A 191 -2.82 -9.82 -2.62
CA CYS A 191 -2.95 -8.43 -2.16
C CYS A 191 -4.24 -8.29 -1.32
N ASN A 192 -4.12 -8.06 -0.02
CA ASN A 192 -5.26 -8.08 0.92
C ASN A 192 -5.14 -7.01 2.01
N PRO A 193 -5.83 -5.87 1.96
CA PRO A 193 -6.76 -5.42 0.91
C PRO A 193 -6.11 -5.21 -0.45
N HIS A 194 -6.90 -5.35 -1.52
CA HIS A 194 -6.39 -5.35 -2.87
C HIS A 194 -6.07 -3.94 -3.40
N ASN A 195 -4.88 -3.75 -3.91
CA ASN A 195 -4.42 -2.55 -4.61
C ASN A 195 -4.15 -2.91 -6.09
N PRO A 196 -4.82 -2.25 -7.07
CA PRO A 196 -5.38 -0.90 -6.99
C PRO A 196 -6.90 -0.82 -6.67
N CYS A 197 -7.62 -1.93 -6.64
CA CYS A 197 -9.08 -1.95 -6.67
C CYS A 197 -9.75 -1.66 -5.31
N GLY A 198 -8.99 -1.64 -4.21
CA GLY A 198 -9.52 -1.32 -2.87
C GLY A 198 -10.47 -2.38 -2.27
N ILE A 199 -10.34 -3.65 -2.67
CA ILE A 199 -11.24 -4.73 -2.25
C ILE A 199 -10.83 -5.28 -0.88
N LEU A 200 -11.82 -5.51 -0.02
CA LEU A 200 -11.73 -6.36 1.16
C LEU A 200 -12.26 -7.76 0.81
N TRP A 201 -11.39 -8.76 0.86
CA TRP A 201 -11.80 -10.14 0.61
C TRP A 201 -12.58 -10.70 1.80
N ASP A 202 -13.69 -11.37 1.53
CA ASP A 202 -14.46 -12.09 2.54
C ASP A 202 -13.78 -13.40 2.95
N ARG A 203 -14.27 -13.98 4.09
CA ARG A 203 -13.69 -15.17 4.69
C ARG A 203 -13.77 -16.40 3.77
N ASP A 204 -14.89 -16.56 3.08
CA ASP A 204 -15.13 -17.71 2.22
C ASP A 204 -14.24 -17.68 0.99
N THR A 205 -14.05 -16.50 0.39
CA THR A 205 -13.11 -16.26 -0.70
C THR A 205 -11.66 -16.60 -0.29
N LEU A 206 -11.22 -16.14 0.90
CA LEU A 206 -9.88 -16.40 1.41
C LEU A 206 -9.68 -17.89 1.77
N ALA A 207 -10.68 -18.52 2.36
CA ALA A 207 -10.65 -19.95 2.70
C ALA A 207 -10.57 -20.82 1.44
N ARG A 208 -11.40 -20.53 0.41
CA ARG A 208 -11.34 -21.22 -0.88
C ARG A 208 -9.99 -21.07 -1.57
N LEU A 209 -9.42 -19.86 -1.56
CA LEU A 209 -8.07 -19.64 -2.08
C LEU A 209 -7.04 -20.54 -1.37
N ALA A 210 -7.14 -20.62 -0.04
CA ALA A 210 -6.22 -21.43 0.76
C ALA A 210 -6.36 -22.93 0.45
N GLU A 211 -7.58 -23.44 0.28
CA GLU A 211 -7.84 -24.84 -0.07
C GLU A 211 -7.24 -25.22 -1.43
N ILE A 212 -7.41 -24.36 -2.44
CA ILE A 212 -6.81 -24.57 -3.76
C ILE A 212 -5.28 -24.58 -3.64
N CYS A 213 -4.70 -23.62 -2.96
CA CYS A 213 -3.24 -23.55 -2.80
C CYS A 213 -2.69 -24.75 -2.01
N ASP A 214 -3.36 -25.18 -0.93
CA ASP A 214 -2.92 -26.33 -0.12
C ASP A 214 -2.95 -27.64 -0.89
N SER A 215 -4.00 -27.85 -1.70
CA SER A 215 -4.14 -29.09 -2.51
C SER A 215 -3.02 -29.27 -3.54
N HIS A 216 -2.36 -28.16 -3.92
CA HIS A 216 -1.24 -28.16 -4.87
C HIS A 216 0.13 -27.86 -4.21
N GLY A 217 0.20 -27.78 -2.88
CA GLY A 217 1.42 -27.48 -2.13
C GLY A 217 1.99 -26.07 -2.39
N VAL A 218 1.12 -25.13 -2.75
CA VAL A 218 1.45 -23.74 -3.05
C VAL A 218 1.32 -22.88 -1.79
N ILE A 219 2.31 -22.06 -1.46
CA ILE A 219 2.23 -21.11 -0.35
C ILE A 219 1.52 -19.82 -0.79
N VAL A 220 0.85 -19.16 0.15
CA VAL A 220 0.23 -17.85 -0.07
C VAL A 220 1.03 -16.77 0.65
N ILE A 221 1.59 -15.84 -0.12
CA ILE A 221 2.31 -14.66 0.37
C ILE A 221 1.31 -13.49 0.38
N SER A 222 0.77 -13.16 1.56
CA SER A 222 -0.24 -12.12 1.72
C SER A 222 0.39 -10.77 2.06
N ASP A 223 0.29 -9.81 1.14
CA ASP A 223 0.58 -8.40 1.39
C ASP A 223 -0.62 -7.73 2.04
N GLU A 224 -0.51 -7.45 3.35
CA GLU A 224 -1.56 -6.82 4.15
C GLU A 224 -1.20 -5.40 4.61
N ILE A 225 -0.39 -4.69 3.82
CA ILE A 225 0.06 -3.32 4.19
C ILE A 225 -1.07 -2.29 4.27
N HIS A 226 -2.21 -2.55 3.63
CA HIS A 226 -3.41 -1.71 3.68
C HIS A 226 -4.46 -2.18 4.70
N ALA A 227 -4.19 -3.22 5.50
CA ALA A 227 -5.14 -3.88 6.40
C ALA A 227 -5.88 -2.93 7.35
N ASP A 228 -5.15 -1.97 7.95
CA ASP A 228 -5.71 -1.03 8.93
C ASP A 228 -6.58 0.08 8.31
N LEU A 229 -6.59 0.16 6.97
CA LEU A 229 -7.34 1.15 6.20
C LEU A 229 -8.65 0.58 5.63
N ALA A 230 -9.24 -0.43 6.26
CA ALA A 230 -10.62 -0.84 5.99
C ALA A 230 -11.58 0.32 6.34
N LEU A 231 -12.51 0.65 5.44
CA LEU A 231 -13.36 1.84 5.48
C LEU A 231 -14.83 1.46 5.73
N TYR A 232 -15.68 2.49 5.95
CA TYR A 232 -17.13 2.35 6.08
C TYR A 232 -17.56 1.34 7.17
N GLY A 233 -16.80 1.30 8.28
CA GLY A 233 -17.06 0.38 9.39
C GLY A 233 -16.77 -1.10 9.08
N LYS A 234 -16.19 -1.40 7.91
CA LYS A 234 -15.76 -2.76 7.55
C LYS A 234 -14.49 -3.13 8.31
N THR A 235 -14.28 -4.44 8.48
CA THR A 235 -13.10 -5.02 9.10
C THR A 235 -12.34 -5.87 8.09
N HIS A 236 -11.03 -5.67 8.03
CA HIS A 236 -10.14 -6.54 7.27
C HIS A 236 -10.05 -7.92 7.91
N ILE A 237 -10.04 -8.96 7.10
CA ILE A 237 -9.82 -10.34 7.51
C ILE A 237 -8.38 -10.72 7.15
N PRO A 238 -7.48 -10.89 8.14
CA PRO A 238 -6.14 -11.40 7.88
C PRO A 238 -6.20 -12.77 7.23
N PHE A 239 -5.42 -13.00 6.18
CA PHE A 239 -5.49 -14.25 5.41
C PHE A 239 -5.40 -15.49 6.29
N CYS A 240 -4.39 -15.55 7.18
CA CYS A 240 -4.20 -16.72 8.08
C CYS A 240 -5.30 -16.89 9.14
N SER A 241 -6.22 -15.93 9.30
CA SER A 241 -7.39 -16.05 10.18
C SER A 241 -8.62 -16.61 9.48
N ALA A 242 -8.57 -16.78 8.17
CA ALA A 242 -9.74 -17.20 7.40
C ALA A 242 -10.12 -18.67 7.66
N SER A 243 -9.12 -19.55 7.77
CA SER A 243 -9.29 -20.97 8.07
C SER A 243 -7.98 -21.59 8.60
N ASP A 244 -8.05 -22.83 9.12
CA ASP A 244 -6.86 -23.59 9.53
C ASP A 244 -5.95 -23.88 8.31
N THR A 245 -6.54 -24.12 7.14
CA THR A 245 -5.80 -24.28 5.89
C THR A 245 -5.07 -22.99 5.51
N ALA A 246 -5.71 -21.84 5.65
CA ALA A 246 -5.06 -20.54 5.41
C ALA A 246 -3.90 -20.29 6.38
N ALA A 247 -4.04 -20.67 7.64
CA ALA A 247 -2.95 -20.61 8.62
C ALA A 247 -1.78 -21.53 8.26
N LYS A 248 -2.06 -22.70 7.68
CA LYS A 248 -1.04 -23.67 7.24
C LYS A 248 -0.23 -23.17 6.05
N VAL A 249 -0.87 -22.55 5.03
CA VAL A 249 -0.20 -22.16 3.78
C VAL A 249 0.28 -20.72 3.75
N GLY A 250 -0.20 -19.86 4.66
CA GLY A 250 -0.06 -18.42 4.60
C GLY A 250 1.19 -17.85 5.26
N LEU A 251 1.72 -16.81 4.64
CA LEU A 251 2.71 -15.88 5.20
C LEU A 251 2.14 -14.47 5.06
N ILE A 252 1.86 -13.79 6.17
CA ILE A 252 1.36 -12.42 6.16
C ILE A 252 2.52 -11.44 6.34
N PHE A 253 2.54 -10.38 5.54
CA PHE A 253 3.41 -9.22 5.66
C PHE A 253 2.57 -7.95 5.81
N SER A 254 2.80 -7.18 6.88
CA SER A 254 2.01 -6.00 7.21
C SER A 254 2.85 -4.97 7.97
N GLY A 255 2.26 -3.82 8.28
CA GLY A 255 2.92 -2.77 9.07
C GLY A 255 2.16 -1.45 9.08
N PRO A 256 2.55 -0.49 9.94
CA PRO A 256 1.89 0.81 10.04
C PRO A 256 2.24 1.78 8.89
N THR A 257 3.03 1.35 7.92
CA THR A 257 3.61 2.20 6.85
C THR A 257 2.54 3.01 6.11
N LYS A 258 1.41 2.39 5.75
CA LYS A 258 0.34 3.06 4.99
C LYS A 258 -0.67 3.71 5.92
N SER A 259 -1.09 3.01 6.97
CA SER A 259 -2.11 3.48 7.90
C SER A 259 -1.70 4.71 8.72
N PHE A 260 -0.41 4.83 9.05
CA PHE A 260 0.14 5.95 9.81
C PHE A 260 1.06 6.87 9.00
N ASN A 261 1.08 6.73 7.67
CA ASN A 261 1.88 7.56 6.77
C ASN A 261 3.39 7.55 7.09
N LEU A 262 3.96 6.36 7.32
CA LEU A 262 5.35 6.14 7.74
C LEU A 262 6.25 5.59 6.63
N ALA A 263 5.91 5.81 5.36
CA ALA A 263 6.69 5.25 4.23
C ALA A 263 8.16 5.71 4.21
N GLY A 264 8.45 6.88 4.78
CA GLY A 264 9.80 7.40 4.93
C GLY A 264 10.62 6.73 6.07
N LEU A 265 9.96 5.99 6.98
CA LEU A 265 10.63 5.15 7.98
C LEU A 265 10.80 3.74 7.42
N ALA A 266 11.88 3.52 6.67
CA ALA A 266 12.13 2.22 6.07
C ALA A 266 12.09 1.10 7.11
N GLY A 267 11.42 -0.02 6.77
CA GLY A 267 11.41 -1.21 7.61
C GLY A 267 10.32 -1.26 8.70
N THR A 268 9.36 -0.33 8.74
CA THR A 268 8.22 -0.45 9.67
C THR A 268 7.24 -1.53 9.21
N ALA A 269 7.70 -2.78 9.24
CA ALA A 269 6.90 -3.94 8.85
C ALA A 269 7.21 -5.14 9.75
N PHE A 270 6.29 -6.11 9.72
CA PHE A 270 6.41 -7.38 10.42
C PHE A 270 5.79 -8.50 9.57
N CYS A 271 6.15 -9.74 9.90
CA CYS A 271 5.47 -10.92 9.38
C CYS A 271 4.68 -11.63 10.47
N VAL A 272 3.60 -12.32 10.08
CA VAL A 272 2.89 -13.29 10.91
C VAL A 272 2.83 -14.60 10.14
N ILE A 273 3.48 -15.63 10.67
CA ILE A 273 3.59 -16.94 10.04
C ILE A 273 3.22 -18.02 11.07
N PRO A 274 1.98 -18.55 11.02
CA PRO A 274 1.52 -19.56 11.99
C PRO A 274 2.28 -20.88 11.90
N ASP A 275 2.52 -21.38 10.69
CA ASP A 275 3.24 -22.62 10.44
C ASP A 275 4.70 -22.52 10.91
N LYS A 276 5.11 -23.42 11.82
CA LYS A 276 6.41 -23.39 12.48
C LYS A 276 7.57 -23.56 11.48
N ASP A 277 7.47 -24.54 10.59
CA ASP A 277 8.57 -24.87 9.68
C ASP A 277 8.79 -23.74 8.67
N LYS A 278 7.71 -23.16 8.13
CA LYS A 278 7.79 -21.99 7.25
C LYS A 278 8.38 -20.78 7.98
N ARG A 279 7.95 -20.55 9.21
CA ARG A 279 8.43 -19.45 10.04
C ARG A 279 9.94 -19.56 10.31
N GLU A 280 10.41 -20.74 10.76
CA GLU A 280 11.83 -20.96 11.04
C GLU A 280 12.69 -20.81 9.77
N ARG A 281 12.24 -21.33 8.64
CA ARG A 281 12.93 -21.17 7.35
C ARG A 281 13.00 -19.69 6.94
N TYR A 282 11.88 -18.98 7.00
CA TYR A 282 11.81 -17.56 6.63
C TYR A 282 12.69 -16.68 7.52
N LEU A 283 12.57 -16.80 8.84
CA LEU A 283 13.36 -16.03 9.80
C LEU A 283 14.87 -16.40 9.72
N GLY A 284 15.19 -17.66 9.42
CA GLY A 284 16.55 -18.11 9.13
C GLY A 284 17.17 -17.39 7.93
N THR A 285 16.41 -17.23 6.85
CA THR A 285 16.85 -16.49 5.65
C THR A 285 17.10 -15.01 5.97
N LEU A 286 16.19 -14.36 6.72
CA LEU A 286 16.39 -12.98 7.16
C LEU A 286 17.64 -12.84 8.02
N SER A 287 17.86 -13.75 8.95
CA SER A 287 19.04 -13.75 9.83
C SER A 287 20.34 -13.91 9.02
N ALA A 288 20.37 -14.85 8.09
CA ALA A 288 21.53 -15.08 7.23
C ALA A 288 21.87 -13.84 6.35
N ALA A 289 20.85 -13.08 5.94
CA ALA A 289 21.01 -11.84 5.19
C ALA A 289 21.23 -10.60 6.07
N LYS A 290 21.26 -10.72 7.39
CA LYS A 290 21.31 -9.58 8.32
C LYS A 290 20.15 -8.58 8.19
N LEU A 291 18.97 -9.08 7.85
CA LEU A 291 17.75 -8.31 7.66
C LEU A 291 16.76 -8.45 8.83
N ASN A 292 17.18 -9.07 9.93
CA ASN A 292 16.35 -9.36 11.11
C ASN A 292 16.50 -8.36 12.25
N GLU A 293 17.23 -7.26 12.02
CA GLU A 293 17.51 -6.25 13.05
C GLU A 293 16.84 -4.92 12.66
N PRO A 294 15.72 -4.53 13.30
CA PRO A 294 15.08 -3.25 13.02
C PRO A 294 15.89 -2.07 13.55
N SER A 295 15.86 -0.95 12.83
CA SER A 295 16.47 0.30 13.27
C SER A 295 15.68 0.93 14.44
N ILE A 296 16.32 1.82 15.19
CA ILE A 296 15.66 2.57 16.28
C ILE A 296 14.37 3.27 15.81
N PRO A 297 14.36 4.03 14.69
CA PRO A 297 13.11 4.65 14.21
C PRO A 297 12.03 3.64 13.87
N THR A 298 12.40 2.48 13.33
CA THR A 298 11.47 1.39 13.02
C THR A 298 10.78 0.87 14.26
N ILE A 299 11.55 0.55 15.31
CA ILE A 299 11.05 0.05 16.59
C ILE A 299 10.08 1.08 17.20
N VAL A 300 10.57 2.30 17.37
CA VAL A 300 9.81 3.38 18.03
C VAL A 300 8.58 3.75 17.26
N GLY A 301 8.70 3.89 15.92
CA GLY A 301 7.57 4.25 15.06
C GLY A 301 6.48 3.19 15.05
N THR A 302 6.84 1.89 15.05
CA THR A 302 5.88 0.79 15.08
C THR A 302 5.16 0.71 16.44
N ILE A 303 5.90 0.75 17.55
CA ILE A 303 5.31 0.74 18.89
C ILE A 303 4.36 1.92 19.05
N ALA A 304 4.82 3.13 18.76
CA ALA A 304 4.02 4.33 18.94
C ALA A 304 2.77 4.35 18.05
N ALA A 305 2.85 3.86 16.82
CA ALA A 305 1.69 3.76 15.93
C ALA A 305 0.62 2.80 16.50
N TYR A 306 1.04 1.61 16.94
CA TYR A 306 0.11 0.57 17.39
C TYR A 306 -0.35 0.72 18.85
N THR A 307 0.30 1.56 19.64
CA THR A 307 -0.15 1.93 20.99
C THR A 307 -0.81 3.31 21.06
N SER A 308 -0.91 4.01 19.93
CA SER A 308 -1.56 5.32 19.88
C SER A 308 -3.04 5.23 20.24
N ASP A 309 -3.48 6.11 21.13
CA ASP A 309 -4.87 6.32 21.55
C ASP A 309 -5.39 7.70 21.18
N THR A 310 -4.67 8.43 20.33
CA THR A 310 -4.99 9.82 19.94
C THR A 310 -6.29 9.96 19.13
N GLY A 311 -6.85 8.87 18.61
CA GLY A 311 -7.99 8.91 17.70
C GLY A 311 -7.61 9.37 16.26
N TRP A 312 -6.32 9.54 15.95
CA TRP A 312 -5.87 10.02 14.65
C TRP A 312 -6.29 9.09 13.50
N LEU A 313 -6.04 7.77 13.60
CA LEU A 313 -6.38 6.82 12.54
C LEU A 313 -7.90 6.72 12.25
N PRO A 314 -8.79 6.61 13.25
CA PRO A 314 -10.23 6.67 13.00
C PRO A 314 -10.67 7.97 12.32
N SER A 315 -10.13 9.11 12.71
CA SER A 315 -10.42 10.41 12.10
C SER A 315 -9.91 10.50 10.68
N LEU A 316 -8.70 10.00 10.41
CA LEU A 316 -8.15 9.89 9.08
C LEU A 316 -9.03 9.05 8.16
N LYS A 317 -9.47 7.86 8.62
CA LYS A 317 -10.36 6.99 7.83
C LYS A 317 -11.65 7.70 7.45
N LYS A 318 -12.29 8.41 8.40
CA LYS A 318 -13.48 9.19 8.14
C LYS A 318 -13.23 10.33 7.13
N TYR A 319 -12.07 10.98 7.20
CA TYR A 319 -11.69 12.01 6.24
C TYR A 319 -11.49 11.42 4.83
N ILE A 320 -10.83 10.27 4.73
CA ILE A 320 -10.64 9.53 3.47
C ILE A 320 -12.00 9.10 2.88
N GLU A 321 -12.92 8.58 3.70
CA GLU A 321 -14.30 8.25 3.26
C GLU A 321 -14.98 9.47 2.64
N GLY A 322 -14.87 10.65 3.25
CA GLY A 322 -15.37 11.89 2.69
C GLY A 322 -14.70 12.30 1.36
N ASN A 323 -13.40 12.04 1.21
CA ASN A 323 -12.71 12.28 -0.06
C ASN A 323 -13.16 11.29 -1.14
N ILE A 324 -13.39 10.02 -0.81
CA ILE A 324 -13.94 9.02 -1.74
C ILE A 324 -15.33 9.46 -2.21
N ASP A 325 -16.22 9.78 -1.29
CA ASP A 325 -17.59 10.21 -1.63
C ASP A 325 -17.55 11.44 -2.55
N ARG A 326 -16.64 12.38 -2.28
CA ARG A 326 -16.44 13.57 -3.11
C ARG A 326 -16.02 13.24 -4.56
N VAL A 327 -15.11 12.28 -4.76
CA VAL A 327 -14.73 11.82 -6.10
C VAL A 327 -15.90 11.15 -6.80
N LEU A 328 -16.62 10.27 -6.11
CA LEU A 328 -17.78 9.57 -6.67
C LEU A 328 -18.90 10.56 -7.06
N ASP A 329 -19.20 11.52 -6.20
CA ASP A 329 -20.21 12.55 -6.48
C ASP A 329 -19.78 13.48 -7.63
N PHE A 330 -18.47 13.79 -7.71
CA PHE A 330 -17.95 14.63 -8.78
C PHE A 330 -18.17 14.02 -10.18
N PHE A 331 -18.03 12.71 -10.32
CA PHE A 331 -18.16 12.02 -11.62
C PHE A 331 -19.57 11.48 -11.89
N ARG A 332 -20.48 11.39 -10.88
CA ARG A 332 -21.77 10.69 -10.96
C ARG A 332 -22.65 11.13 -12.13
N ASP A 333 -22.86 12.43 -12.31
CA ASP A 333 -23.81 12.99 -13.26
C ASP A 333 -23.12 13.68 -14.46
N LYS A 334 -21.83 13.38 -14.66
CA LYS A 334 -21.03 13.98 -15.71
C LYS A 334 -20.60 12.89 -16.68
N ASP A 335 -21.01 13.02 -17.92
CA ASP A 335 -20.55 12.14 -18.99
C ASP A 335 -19.13 12.53 -19.43
N LEU A 336 -18.16 12.26 -18.55
CA LEU A 336 -16.75 12.57 -18.75
C LEU A 336 -15.94 11.36 -19.21
N GLY A 337 -16.60 10.22 -19.43
CA GLY A 337 -15.91 8.97 -19.78
C GLY A 337 -15.07 8.36 -18.65
N ILE A 338 -15.24 8.82 -17.41
CA ILE A 338 -14.49 8.40 -16.21
C ILE A 338 -15.48 7.88 -15.17
N THR A 339 -15.31 6.63 -14.75
CA THR A 339 -16.14 6.00 -13.72
C THR A 339 -15.25 5.55 -12.53
N PRO A 340 -15.33 6.21 -11.38
CA PRO A 340 -14.60 5.78 -10.18
C PRO A 340 -15.20 4.49 -9.63
N ILE A 341 -14.32 3.53 -9.26
CA ILE A 341 -14.71 2.33 -8.52
C ILE A 341 -14.59 2.64 -7.03
N ARG A 342 -15.69 2.48 -6.27
CA ARG A 342 -15.69 2.74 -4.81
C ARG A 342 -14.79 1.74 -4.09
N PRO A 343 -13.69 2.17 -3.45
CA PRO A 343 -12.87 1.27 -2.66
C PRO A 343 -13.52 0.99 -1.31
N GLU A 344 -13.28 -0.20 -0.77
CA GLU A 344 -13.65 -0.62 0.58
C GLU A 344 -12.50 -0.42 1.58
N ALA A 345 -11.31 -0.19 1.07
CA ALA A 345 -10.09 0.03 1.85
C ALA A 345 -9.11 0.95 1.12
N SER A 346 -8.15 1.51 1.86
CA SER A 346 -7.09 2.38 1.33
C SER A 346 -7.55 3.80 1.01
N PHE A 347 -6.62 4.62 0.56
CA PHE A 347 -6.81 6.00 0.06
C PHE A 347 -6.53 6.11 -1.45
N LEU A 348 -6.77 4.99 -2.16
CA LEU A 348 -6.50 4.85 -3.59
C LEU A 348 -7.81 4.53 -4.30
N ILE A 349 -8.11 5.26 -5.37
CA ILE A 349 -9.30 5.03 -6.19
C ILE A 349 -8.86 4.56 -7.57
N TRP A 350 -9.47 3.48 -8.05
CA TRP A 350 -9.31 2.97 -9.39
C TRP A 350 -10.35 3.64 -10.29
N LEU A 351 -9.90 4.36 -11.30
CA LEU A 351 -10.75 5.08 -12.25
C LEU A 351 -10.83 4.29 -13.55
N ASP A 352 -12.02 3.86 -13.92
CA ASP A 352 -12.31 3.30 -15.24
C ASP A 352 -12.47 4.44 -16.25
N CYS A 353 -11.52 4.58 -17.15
CA CYS A 353 -11.47 5.62 -18.19
C CYS A 353 -11.72 5.06 -19.61
N ARG A 354 -12.16 3.79 -19.73
CA ARG A 354 -12.34 3.12 -21.03
C ARG A 354 -13.36 3.84 -21.91
N ALA A 355 -14.37 4.47 -21.32
CA ALA A 355 -15.36 5.25 -22.05
C ALA A 355 -14.82 6.57 -22.65
N MET A 356 -13.61 7.01 -22.26
CA MET A 356 -12.92 8.12 -22.94
C MET A 356 -12.44 7.72 -24.34
N GLY A 357 -12.34 6.42 -24.66
CA GLY A 357 -11.92 5.92 -25.97
C GLY A 357 -10.46 6.24 -26.33
N LEU A 358 -9.61 6.55 -25.33
CA LEU A 358 -8.19 6.88 -25.53
C LEU A 358 -7.32 5.64 -25.34
N PRO A 359 -6.31 5.40 -26.22
CA PRO A 359 -5.27 4.44 -25.91
C PRO A 359 -4.47 4.87 -24.68
N GLN A 360 -3.84 3.91 -23.97
CA GLN A 360 -3.26 4.12 -22.65
C GLN A 360 -2.21 5.24 -22.59
N ASP A 361 -1.35 5.34 -23.59
CA ASP A 361 -0.32 6.39 -23.68
C ASP A 361 -0.97 7.79 -23.79
N ARG A 362 -2.05 7.90 -24.56
CA ARG A 362 -2.83 9.15 -24.71
C ARG A 362 -3.65 9.47 -23.46
N LEU A 363 -4.14 8.45 -22.76
CA LEU A 363 -4.80 8.61 -21.48
C LEU A 363 -3.85 9.21 -20.43
N MET A 364 -2.63 8.68 -20.35
CA MET A 364 -1.60 9.19 -19.44
C MET A 364 -1.12 10.60 -19.83
N GLU A 365 -0.96 10.88 -21.13
CA GLU A 365 -0.65 12.23 -21.64
C GLU A 365 -1.77 13.23 -21.27
N PHE A 366 -3.04 12.84 -21.42
CA PHE A 366 -4.18 13.66 -21.05
C PHE A 366 -4.12 14.08 -19.56
N PHE A 367 -3.96 13.12 -18.65
CA PHE A 367 -3.91 13.44 -17.22
C PHE A 367 -2.69 14.29 -16.88
N ARG A 368 -1.53 13.95 -17.42
CA ARG A 368 -0.28 14.60 -17.06
C ARG A 368 -0.13 15.97 -17.70
N GLU A 369 -0.32 16.09 -19.01
CA GLU A 369 0.01 17.28 -19.77
C GLU A 369 -1.19 18.26 -19.85
N LYS A 370 -2.41 17.77 -20.07
CA LYS A 370 -3.58 18.64 -20.21
C LYS A 370 -4.22 18.95 -18.85
N ALA A 371 -4.48 17.93 -18.04
CA ALA A 371 -5.07 18.13 -16.72
C ALA A 371 -4.05 18.54 -15.65
N GLY A 372 -2.75 18.34 -15.87
CA GLY A 372 -1.71 18.63 -14.89
C GLY A 372 -1.78 17.75 -13.64
N VAL A 373 -2.36 16.54 -13.74
CA VAL A 373 -2.53 15.59 -12.64
C VAL A 373 -1.70 14.34 -12.90
N TYR A 374 -0.67 14.11 -12.09
CA TYR A 374 0.18 12.94 -12.22
C TYR A 374 -0.42 11.76 -11.47
N LEU A 375 -0.91 10.77 -12.21
CA LEU A 375 -1.57 9.54 -11.72
C LEU A 375 -0.69 8.31 -11.94
N SER A 376 -1.04 7.18 -11.31
CA SER A 376 -0.42 5.89 -11.66
C SER A 376 -1.07 5.32 -12.91
N ASP A 377 -0.22 4.87 -13.83
CA ASP A 377 -0.62 4.21 -15.07
C ASP A 377 -1.26 2.85 -14.78
N GLY A 378 -2.50 2.66 -15.24
CA GLY A 378 -3.23 1.42 -15.03
C GLY A 378 -2.59 0.21 -15.71
N ALA A 379 -2.01 0.38 -16.90
CA ALA A 379 -1.34 -0.72 -17.60
C ALA A 379 -0.17 -1.31 -16.78
N SER A 380 0.46 -0.53 -15.91
CA SER A 380 1.53 -1.03 -15.04
C SER A 380 1.08 -2.10 -14.05
N TYR A 381 -0.22 -2.22 -13.78
CA TYR A 381 -0.80 -3.22 -12.87
C TYR A 381 -1.06 -4.58 -13.54
N GLY A 382 -0.72 -4.73 -14.82
CA GLY A 382 -0.85 -5.97 -15.57
C GLY A 382 -2.21 -6.12 -16.27
N ALA A 383 -2.55 -7.35 -16.60
CA ALA A 383 -3.77 -7.66 -17.36
C ALA A 383 -5.03 -7.03 -16.74
N GLY A 384 -5.85 -6.38 -17.57
CA GLY A 384 -7.06 -5.68 -17.13
C GLY A 384 -6.82 -4.28 -16.57
N GLY A 385 -5.57 -3.77 -16.62
CA GLY A 385 -5.23 -2.40 -16.18
C GLY A 385 -5.30 -1.34 -17.27
N GLU A 386 -5.34 -1.75 -18.56
CA GLU A 386 -5.46 -0.82 -19.68
C GLU A 386 -6.83 -0.10 -19.67
N GLY A 387 -6.81 1.18 -19.99
CA GLY A 387 -7.98 2.07 -19.91
C GLY A 387 -8.30 2.52 -18.48
N PHE A 388 -7.46 2.17 -17.49
CA PHE A 388 -7.63 2.61 -16.12
C PHE A 388 -6.45 3.49 -15.66
N VAL A 389 -6.69 4.25 -14.60
CA VAL A 389 -5.66 4.96 -13.84
C VAL A 389 -5.95 4.88 -12.35
N ARG A 390 -4.91 4.94 -11.49
CA ARG A 390 -5.10 4.97 -10.04
C ARG A 390 -4.86 6.37 -9.50
N LEU A 391 -5.85 6.91 -8.80
CA LEU A 391 -5.85 8.20 -8.12
C LEU A 391 -5.58 8.02 -6.63
N ASN A 392 -4.56 8.69 -6.09
CA ASN A 392 -4.32 8.81 -4.66
C ASN A 392 -5.09 10.03 -4.11
N ILE A 393 -6.02 9.78 -3.18
CA ILE A 393 -6.86 10.81 -2.55
C ILE A 393 -6.46 11.11 -1.09
N GLY A 394 -5.30 10.63 -0.65
CA GLY A 394 -4.74 10.91 0.67
C GLY A 394 -4.12 12.32 0.74
N CYS A 395 -4.92 13.33 0.47
CA CYS A 395 -4.54 14.74 0.44
C CYS A 395 -5.67 15.64 0.97
N PRO A 396 -5.39 16.92 1.33
CA PRO A 396 -6.40 17.89 1.70
C PRO A 396 -7.50 18.04 0.63
N ARG A 397 -8.75 18.27 1.07
CA ARG A 397 -9.91 18.41 0.14
C ARG A 397 -9.73 19.52 -0.87
N SER A 398 -9.13 20.63 -0.47
CA SER A 398 -8.83 21.74 -1.39
C SER A 398 -7.93 21.33 -2.54
N VAL A 399 -6.95 20.44 -2.28
CA VAL A 399 -6.05 19.90 -3.30
C VAL A 399 -6.80 18.91 -4.21
N LEU A 400 -7.61 18.03 -3.60
CA LEU A 400 -8.45 17.07 -4.34
C LEU A 400 -9.42 17.77 -5.27
N ASP A 401 -10.17 18.77 -4.77
CA ASP A 401 -11.12 19.54 -5.56
C ASP A 401 -10.48 20.26 -6.72
N ALA A 402 -9.34 20.90 -6.47
CA ALA A 402 -8.60 21.61 -7.51
C ALA A 402 -8.09 20.64 -8.60
N ALA A 403 -7.69 19.41 -8.23
CA ALA A 403 -7.30 18.37 -9.18
C ALA A 403 -8.50 17.86 -10.01
N LEU A 404 -9.64 17.61 -9.37
CA LEU A 404 -10.86 17.18 -10.05
C LEU A 404 -11.38 18.24 -11.04
N GLU A 405 -11.41 19.51 -10.63
CA GLU A 405 -11.78 20.60 -11.54
C GLU A 405 -10.76 20.78 -12.68
N SER A 406 -9.48 20.55 -12.42
CA SER A 406 -8.45 20.57 -13.47
C SER A 406 -8.67 19.45 -14.50
N ILE A 407 -9.04 18.25 -14.07
CA ILE A 407 -9.40 17.14 -14.98
C ILE A 407 -10.61 17.52 -15.83
N LYS A 408 -11.67 18.05 -15.21
CA LYS A 408 -12.90 18.46 -15.92
C LYS A 408 -12.62 19.55 -16.95
N ASN A 409 -11.81 20.53 -16.63
CA ASN A 409 -11.51 21.65 -17.52
C ASN A 409 -10.59 21.27 -18.69
N ALA A 410 -9.94 20.11 -18.63
CA ALA A 410 -9.08 19.57 -19.68
C ALA A 410 -9.85 18.71 -20.71
N LEU A 411 -11.07 18.24 -20.37
CA LEU A 411 -11.98 17.51 -21.24
C LEU A 411 -12.70 18.44 -22.21
#